data_68fe1809fc75553773521f09fb6efce5
#
_entry.id   68fe1809fc75553773521f09fb6efce5
#
_cell.length_a   1.000
_cell.length_b   1.000
_cell.length_c   1.000
_cell.angle_alpha   90.00
_cell.angle_beta   90.00
_cell.angle_gamma   90.00
#
_symmetry.space_group_name_H-M   'P 1'
#
loop_
_entity.id
_entity.type
_entity.pdbx_description
1 polymer ?
#
loop_
_entity_poly.entity_id
_entity_poly.type
_entity_poly.pdbx_seq_one_letter_code
_entity_poly.pdbx_strand_id
1 'polypeptide(L)'
;MKTLIIIPSRLSATRLPGKPLLKINGLSIISHVFKKAEETNIGEVFVATQDQEIIDDVKKNGGQAILTNKNHKTGTDRINEAIKKLGRTDVELVMNLQGDEPLMNVADIQKLHAQMVKTKFELGTLASNITDQESYDNLNVVKVVTKESLDNSQFPEAINFTRKLNGKPKNIYKHLGIYCYKLKTLEKFVSFNQSVNEIKYKLEQLRALDNEIKINVAFAESSPIGVDTKEDFVAIKKIMEYKSK
;
A
#
# COMPACT_ATOMS: atom_id res chain seq x y z
N MET A 1 -19.87 -5.11 -4.12
CA MET A 1 -19.30 -3.98 -3.34
C MET A 1 -18.57 -3.06 -4.28
N LYS A 2 -18.88 -1.75 -4.24
CA LYS A 2 -18.20 -0.76 -5.06
C LYS A 2 -16.89 -0.38 -4.44
N THR A 3 -15.80 -0.52 -5.19
CA THR A 3 -14.43 -0.33 -4.71
C THR A 3 -13.79 0.86 -5.42
N LEU A 4 -13.03 1.68 -4.68
CA LEU A 4 -12.08 2.64 -5.23
C LEU A 4 -10.66 2.18 -4.91
N ILE A 5 -9.78 2.35 -5.87
CA ILE A 5 -8.33 2.19 -5.67
C ILE A 5 -7.72 3.59 -5.65
N ILE A 6 -7.09 3.96 -4.56
CA ILE A 6 -6.41 5.25 -4.42
C ILE A 6 -4.92 5.02 -4.20
N ILE A 7 -4.10 5.70 -5.00
CA ILE A 7 -2.64 5.62 -4.97
C ILE A 7 -2.12 6.97 -4.45
N PRO A 8 -1.77 7.10 -3.16
CA PRO A 8 -1.18 8.32 -2.65
C PRO A 8 0.23 8.50 -3.18
N SER A 9 0.56 9.72 -3.64
CA SER A 9 1.88 10.03 -4.19
C SER A 9 2.30 11.47 -3.87
N ARG A 10 3.63 11.71 -3.81
CA ARG A 10 4.21 13.05 -3.66
C ARG A 10 5.63 13.09 -4.19
N LEU A 11 6.07 14.26 -4.69
CA LEU A 11 7.43 14.46 -5.18
C LEU A 11 8.47 14.56 -4.06
N SER A 12 8.06 15.01 -2.85
CA SER A 12 8.91 15.27 -1.71
C SER A 12 9.38 13.99 -0.99
N ALA A 13 9.99 13.04 -1.75
CA ALA A 13 10.63 11.87 -1.17
C ALA A 13 12.06 12.22 -0.71
N THR A 14 12.40 11.93 0.55
CA THR A 14 13.68 12.34 1.14
C THR A 14 14.87 11.56 0.55
N ARG A 15 14.71 10.26 0.33
CA ARG A 15 15.78 9.35 -0.15
C ARG A 15 15.98 9.39 -1.67
N LEU A 16 14.91 9.65 -2.43
CA LEU A 16 14.94 9.72 -3.89
C LEU A 16 13.94 10.81 -4.36
N PRO A 17 14.36 12.10 -4.38
CA PRO A 17 13.51 13.20 -4.83
C PRO A 17 12.98 12.98 -6.24
N GLY A 18 11.71 13.34 -6.48
CA GLY A 18 11.08 13.17 -7.80
C GLY A 18 10.80 11.72 -8.19
N LYS A 19 10.99 10.76 -7.28
CA LYS A 19 10.79 9.32 -7.48
C LYS A 19 9.57 8.95 -8.33
N PRO A 20 8.35 9.48 -8.08
CA PRO A 20 7.17 9.09 -8.85
C PRO A 20 7.28 9.34 -10.36
N LEU A 21 8.07 10.35 -10.76
CA LEU A 21 8.23 10.76 -12.16
C LEU A 21 9.45 10.14 -12.86
N LEU A 22 10.27 9.35 -12.15
CA LEU A 22 11.36 8.60 -12.78
C LEU A 22 10.79 7.60 -13.80
N LYS A 23 11.45 7.48 -14.95
CA LYS A 23 10.92 6.71 -16.09
C LYS A 23 11.59 5.35 -16.25
N ILE A 24 10.76 4.35 -16.52
CA ILE A 24 11.14 3.02 -16.96
C ILE A 24 10.37 2.73 -18.25
N ASN A 25 11.04 2.33 -19.33
CA ASN A 25 10.43 2.09 -20.63
C ASN A 25 9.54 3.27 -21.12
N GLY A 26 9.99 4.52 -20.88
CA GLY A 26 9.27 5.73 -21.29
C GLY A 26 8.12 6.15 -20.39
N LEU A 27 7.66 5.32 -19.45
CA LEU A 27 6.55 5.58 -18.53
C LEU A 27 7.07 5.86 -17.11
N SER A 28 6.46 6.80 -16.41
CA SER A 28 6.82 7.13 -15.02
C SER A 28 6.47 5.99 -14.06
N ILE A 29 7.15 5.92 -12.90
CA ILE A 29 6.84 4.92 -11.85
C ILE A 29 5.38 5.00 -11.45
N ILE A 30 4.86 6.20 -11.19
CA ILE A 30 3.47 6.37 -10.77
C ILE A 30 2.48 5.90 -11.84
N SER A 31 2.78 6.14 -13.13
CA SER A 31 1.94 5.68 -14.22
C SER A 31 2.03 4.17 -14.44
N HIS A 32 3.17 3.53 -14.14
CA HIS A 32 3.26 2.07 -14.08
C HIS A 32 2.37 1.49 -12.97
N VAL A 33 2.44 2.08 -11.77
CA VAL A 33 1.60 1.67 -10.63
C VAL A 33 0.12 1.85 -10.97
N PHE A 34 -0.25 2.99 -11.57
CA PHE A 34 -1.63 3.25 -11.99
C PHE A 34 -2.13 2.17 -12.96
N LYS A 35 -1.38 1.84 -14.01
CA LYS A 35 -1.75 0.79 -14.97
C LYS A 35 -1.87 -0.58 -14.32
N LYS A 36 -0.95 -0.93 -13.40
CA LYS A 36 -1.06 -2.17 -12.62
C LYS A 36 -2.32 -2.22 -11.76
N ALA A 37 -2.71 -1.10 -11.18
CA ALA A 37 -3.95 -1.00 -10.44
C ALA A 37 -5.19 -1.18 -11.34
N GLU A 38 -5.19 -0.62 -12.56
CA GLU A 38 -6.25 -0.83 -13.55
C GLU A 38 -6.38 -2.30 -13.97
N GLU A 39 -5.24 -3.00 -14.17
CA GLU A 39 -5.23 -4.42 -14.54
C GLU A 39 -5.97 -5.32 -13.52
N THR A 40 -6.15 -4.86 -12.28
CA THR A 40 -6.89 -5.63 -11.25
C THR A 40 -8.39 -5.76 -11.54
N ASN A 41 -8.97 -4.84 -12.27
CA ASN A 41 -10.40 -4.78 -12.61
C ASN A 41 -11.36 -4.86 -11.39
N ILE A 42 -10.93 -4.38 -10.21
CA ILE A 42 -11.74 -4.43 -8.98
C ILE A 42 -12.44 -3.11 -8.66
N GLY A 43 -12.10 -2.02 -9.34
CA GLY A 43 -12.70 -0.71 -9.13
C GLY A 43 -12.04 0.41 -9.92
N GLU A 44 -12.55 1.62 -9.77
CA GLU A 44 -11.99 2.83 -10.38
C GLU A 44 -10.68 3.22 -9.69
N VAL A 45 -9.68 3.67 -10.45
CA VAL A 45 -8.33 3.98 -9.95
C VAL A 45 -8.08 5.49 -10.01
N PHE A 46 -7.55 6.05 -8.94
CA PHE A 46 -7.14 7.46 -8.87
C PHE A 46 -5.78 7.59 -8.18
N VAL A 47 -4.95 8.47 -8.71
CA VAL A 47 -3.75 8.96 -8.00
C VAL A 47 -4.13 10.17 -7.16
N ALA A 48 -3.84 10.15 -5.86
CA ALA A 48 -4.06 11.27 -4.95
C ALA A 48 -2.72 11.97 -4.66
N THR A 49 -2.58 13.23 -5.07
CA THR A 49 -1.32 13.97 -4.96
C THR A 49 -1.53 15.47 -4.73
N GLN A 50 -0.54 16.10 -4.13
CA GLN A 50 -0.45 17.55 -3.98
C GLN A 50 0.33 18.24 -5.11
N ASP A 51 0.96 17.45 -5.98
CA ASP A 51 1.95 17.91 -6.96
C ASP A 51 1.32 17.91 -8.36
N GLN A 52 1.25 19.09 -9.00
CA GLN A 52 0.61 19.24 -10.30
C GLN A 52 1.33 18.43 -11.38
N GLU A 53 2.65 18.29 -11.29
CA GLU A 53 3.47 17.53 -12.22
C GLU A 53 3.10 16.04 -12.24
N ILE A 54 2.72 15.47 -11.09
CA ILE A 54 2.22 14.09 -11.00
C ILE A 54 0.85 13.98 -11.68
N ILE A 55 -0.04 14.96 -11.47
CA ILE A 55 -1.36 15.01 -12.12
C ILE A 55 -1.22 15.02 -13.63
N ASP A 56 -0.35 15.90 -14.15
CA ASP A 56 -0.13 16.10 -15.57
C ASP A 56 0.47 14.82 -16.21
N ASP A 57 1.44 14.17 -15.55
CA ASP A 57 2.02 12.92 -16.02
C ASP A 57 0.98 11.79 -16.05
N VAL A 58 0.22 11.60 -14.98
CA VAL A 58 -0.82 10.55 -14.90
C VAL A 58 -1.89 10.75 -15.97
N LYS A 59 -2.40 11.97 -16.14
CA LYS A 59 -3.41 12.31 -17.15
C LYS A 59 -2.88 12.13 -18.58
N LYS A 60 -1.65 12.56 -18.85
CA LYS A 60 -0.98 12.37 -20.14
C LYS A 60 -0.88 10.90 -20.52
N ASN A 61 -0.75 10.00 -19.54
CA ASN A 61 -0.65 8.55 -19.72
C ASN A 61 -2.00 7.82 -19.61
N GLY A 62 -3.13 8.57 -19.68
CA GLY A 62 -4.50 8.03 -19.70
C GLY A 62 -5.10 7.72 -18.33
N GLY A 63 -4.40 8.10 -17.24
CA GLY A 63 -4.87 7.85 -15.88
C GLY A 63 -5.71 8.98 -15.29
N GLN A 64 -6.26 8.74 -14.11
CA GLN A 64 -7.04 9.70 -13.34
C GLN A 64 -6.27 10.14 -12.08
N ALA A 65 -6.30 11.45 -11.78
CA ALA A 65 -5.61 11.99 -10.62
C ALA A 65 -6.41 13.11 -9.95
N ILE A 66 -6.26 13.23 -8.64
CA ILE A 66 -6.97 14.18 -7.78
C ILE A 66 -5.95 15.04 -7.05
N LEU A 67 -6.09 16.35 -7.17
CA LEU A 67 -5.27 17.30 -6.41
C LEU A 67 -5.75 17.34 -4.95
N THR A 68 -4.83 17.06 -4.03
CA THR A 68 -5.06 17.10 -2.58
C THR A 68 -4.23 18.22 -1.93
N ASN A 69 -4.54 18.54 -0.68
CA ASN A 69 -3.77 19.52 0.09
C ASN A 69 -2.33 19.02 0.35
N LYS A 70 -1.43 19.97 0.65
CA LYS A 70 0.00 19.69 0.90
C LYS A 70 0.28 19.09 2.29
N ASN A 71 -0.57 19.36 3.28
CA ASN A 71 -0.25 19.14 4.69
C ASN A 71 -0.76 17.82 5.28
N HIS A 72 -0.85 16.76 4.47
CA HIS A 72 -1.17 15.44 5.02
C HIS A 72 0.02 14.84 5.74
N LYS A 73 -0.22 14.37 6.97
CA LYS A 73 0.78 13.66 7.77
C LYS A 73 1.09 12.29 7.21
N THR A 74 0.07 11.61 6.65
CA THR A 74 0.19 10.25 6.15
C THR A 74 -0.47 10.07 4.78
N GLY A 75 -0.19 8.91 4.14
CA GLY A 75 -0.83 8.51 2.88
C GLY A 75 -2.34 8.31 3.04
N THR A 76 -2.77 7.74 4.15
CA THR A 76 -4.19 7.45 4.42
C THR A 76 -5.00 8.73 4.64
N ASP A 77 -4.44 9.75 5.27
CA ASP A 77 -5.10 11.07 5.39
C ASP A 77 -5.34 11.69 3.99
N ARG A 78 -4.39 11.55 3.07
CA ARG A 78 -4.50 12.01 1.67
C ARG A 78 -5.59 11.24 0.92
N ILE A 79 -5.65 9.94 1.10
CA ILE A 79 -6.68 9.07 0.49
C ILE A 79 -8.07 9.53 0.92
N ASN A 80 -8.27 9.79 2.21
CA ASN A 80 -9.56 10.24 2.73
C ASN A 80 -9.99 11.60 2.13
N GLU A 81 -9.06 12.55 1.96
CA GLU A 81 -9.38 13.81 1.27
C GLU A 81 -9.77 13.57 -0.19
N ALA A 82 -9.04 12.71 -0.90
CA ALA A 82 -9.33 12.38 -2.29
C ALA A 82 -10.75 11.81 -2.45
N ILE A 83 -11.14 10.88 -1.58
CA ILE A 83 -12.49 10.28 -1.58
C ILE A 83 -13.56 11.34 -1.35
N LYS A 84 -13.36 12.25 -0.37
CA LYS A 84 -14.29 13.36 -0.11
C LYS A 84 -14.42 14.28 -1.32
N LYS A 85 -13.33 14.59 -2.01
CA LYS A 85 -13.35 15.41 -3.24
C LYS A 85 -14.05 14.75 -4.40
N LEU A 86 -14.02 13.42 -4.48
CA LEU A 86 -14.79 12.66 -5.48
C LEU A 86 -16.31 12.71 -5.23
N GLY A 87 -16.76 13.07 -4.02
CA GLY A 87 -18.18 13.14 -3.67
C GLY A 87 -18.91 11.79 -3.76
N ARG A 88 -18.17 10.67 -3.65
CA ARG A 88 -18.71 9.33 -3.85
C ARG A 88 -19.26 8.78 -2.54
N THR A 89 -20.57 8.59 -2.49
CA THR A 89 -21.30 8.02 -1.33
C THR A 89 -21.60 6.53 -1.48
N ASP A 90 -21.39 5.99 -2.66
CA ASP A 90 -21.72 4.63 -3.07
C ASP A 90 -20.55 3.64 -2.90
N VAL A 91 -19.40 4.12 -2.39
CA VAL A 91 -18.18 3.34 -2.18
C VAL A 91 -18.28 2.55 -0.86
N GLU A 92 -17.98 1.26 -0.93
CA GLU A 92 -17.95 0.39 0.24
C GLU A 92 -16.52 0.02 0.66
N LEU A 93 -15.63 -0.18 -0.33
CA LEU A 93 -14.23 -0.56 -0.12
C LEU A 93 -13.28 0.48 -0.73
N VAL A 94 -12.19 0.74 -0.02
CA VAL A 94 -11.09 1.59 -0.47
C VAL A 94 -9.79 0.79 -0.42
N MET A 95 -9.20 0.58 -1.59
CA MET A 95 -7.87 -0.03 -1.72
C MET A 95 -6.81 1.06 -1.74
N ASN A 96 -5.83 0.96 -0.86
CA ASN A 96 -4.64 1.82 -0.80
C ASN A 96 -3.46 1.04 -1.42
N LEU A 97 -2.96 1.49 -2.56
CA LEU A 97 -1.75 0.95 -3.20
C LEU A 97 -0.62 1.96 -3.12
N GLN A 98 0.60 1.47 -2.87
CA GLN A 98 1.77 2.34 -2.76
C GLN A 98 2.22 2.84 -4.13
N GLY A 99 2.41 4.16 -4.27
CA GLY A 99 2.78 4.81 -5.54
C GLY A 99 4.23 4.56 -6.01
N ASP A 100 4.97 3.72 -5.31
CA ASP A 100 6.38 3.40 -5.55
C ASP A 100 6.64 1.88 -5.74
N GLU A 101 5.59 1.08 -5.89
CA GLU A 101 5.67 -0.38 -6.09
C GLU A 101 5.22 -0.81 -7.51
N PRO A 102 5.96 -0.49 -8.59
CA PRO A 102 5.55 -0.79 -9.97
C PRO A 102 5.53 -2.28 -10.30
N LEU A 103 6.12 -3.12 -9.44
CA LEU A 103 6.18 -4.59 -9.59
C LEU A 103 5.11 -5.33 -8.76
N MET A 104 4.12 -4.62 -8.18
CA MET A 104 3.06 -5.27 -7.41
C MET A 104 2.32 -6.32 -8.26
N ASN A 105 1.90 -7.40 -7.62
CA ASN A 105 1.22 -8.51 -8.28
C ASN A 105 -0.29 -8.27 -8.28
N VAL A 106 -0.88 -8.30 -9.46
CA VAL A 106 -2.34 -8.12 -9.67
C VAL A 106 -3.15 -9.18 -8.93
N ALA A 107 -2.73 -10.46 -8.99
CA ALA A 107 -3.45 -11.55 -8.34
C ALA A 107 -3.45 -11.42 -6.80
N ASP A 108 -2.36 -10.93 -6.19
CA ASP A 108 -2.30 -10.69 -4.74
C ASP A 108 -3.27 -9.57 -4.32
N ILE A 109 -3.37 -8.49 -5.11
CA ILE A 109 -4.32 -7.40 -4.88
C ILE A 109 -5.76 -7.92 -5.00
N GLN A 110 -6.06 -8.70 -6.04
CA GLN A 110 -7.38 -9.31 -6.26
C GLN A 110 -7.74 -10.27 -5.11
N LYS A 111 -6.76 -11.04 -4.59
CA LYS A 111 -6.94 -11.96 -3.46
C LYS A 111 -7.33 -11.20 -2.19
N LEU A 112 -6.64 -10.10 -1.85
CA LEU A 112 -6.99 -9.26 -0.71
C LEU A 112 -8.40 -8.68 -0.87
N HIS A 113 -8.72 -8.13 -2.03
CA HIS A 113 -10.05 -7.61 -2.33
C HIS A 113 -11.13 -8.68 -2.17
N ALA A 114 -10.93 -9.88 -2.73
CA ALA A 114 -11.87 -10.99 -2.62
C ALA A 114 -12.12 -11.42 -1.16
N GLN A 115 -11.08 -11.44 -0.32
CA GLN A 115 -11.22 -11.72 1.11
C GLN A 115 -12.07 -10.64 1.81
N MET A 116 -11.83 -9.36 1.51
CA MET A 116 -12.62 -8.26 2.08
C MET A 116 -14.09 -8.27 1.64
N VAL A 117 -14.36 -8.69 0.41
CA VAL A 117 -15.75 -8.85 -0.10
C VAL A 117 -16.48 -10.01 0.59
N LYS A 118 -15.77 -11.14 0.81
CA LYS A 118 -16.38 -12.37 1.39
C LYS A 118 -16.59 -12.28 2.89
N THR A 119 -15.86 -11.42 3.59
CA THR A 119 -15.84 -11.36 5.05
C THR A 119 -16.48 -10.09 5.59
N LYS A 120 -16.77 -10.09 6.90
CA LYS A 120 -17.22 -8.88 7.60
C LYS A 120 -16.07 -8.04 8.16
N PHE A 121 -14.82 -8.41 7.86
CA PHE A 121 -13.65 -7.69 8.35
C PHE A 121 -13.60 -6.27 7.79
N GLU A 122 -12.97 -5.37 8.53
CA GLU A 122 -13.05 -3.93 8.29
C GLU A 122 -11.79 -3.36 7.65
N LEU A 123 -10.65 -4.02 7.87
CA LEU A 123 -9.34 -3.63 7.37
C LEU A 123 -8.51 -4.86 7.07
N GLY A 124 -8.02 -4.95 5.85
CA GLY A 124 -7.14 -6.02 5.39
C GLY A 124 -5.82 -5.49 4.85
N THR A 125 -4.78 -6.33 4.92
CA THR A 125 -3.48 -6.09 4.31
C THR A 125 -2.89 -7.37 3.75
N LEU A 126 -1.71 -7.28 3.13
CA LEU A 126 -0.99 -8.41 2.53
C LEU A 126 0.32 -8.69 3.28
N ALA A 127 0.70 -9.95 3.30
CA ALA A 127 2.03 -10.35 3.73
C ALA A 127 2.51 -11.60 2.98
N SER A 128 3.81 -11.72 2.78
CA SER A 128 4.49 -12.85 2.14
C SER A 128 5.45 -13.54 3.10
N ASN A 129 5.90 -14.73 2.75
CA ASN A 129 6.94 -15.41 3.50
C ASN A 129 8.25 -14.59 3.50
N ILE A 130 9.00 -14.67 4.60
CA ILE A 130 10.38 -14.21 4.67
C ILE A 130 11.25 -15.41 4.28
N THR A 131 11.90 -15.31 3.12
CA THR A 131 12.64 -16.44 2.52
C THR A 131 14.14 -16.41 2.82
N ASP A 132 14.65 -15.29 3.34
CA ASP A 132 16.07 -15.09 3.57
C ASP A 132 16.35 -14.34 4.88
N GLN A 133 17.53 -14.61 5.45
CA GLN A 133 17.94 -14.00 6.73
C GLN A 133 18.17 -12.50 6.61
N GLU A 134 18.59 -12.01 5.45
CA GLU A 134 18.80 -10.57 5.24
C GLU A 134 17.49 -9.80 5.38
N SER A 135 16.41 -10.25 4.74
CA SER A 135 15.07 -9.67 4.90
C SER A 135 14.57 -9.75 6.34
N TYR A 136 14.92 -10.83 7.05
CA TYR A 136 14.53 -11.00 8.45
C TYR A 136 15.20 -9.97 9.37
N ASP A 137 16.48 -9.67 9.17
CA ASP A 137 17.26 -8.75 10.00
C ASP A 137 17.16 -7.29 9.55
N ASN A 138 16.76 -7.05 8.30
CA ASN A 138 16.71 -5.71 7.72
C ASN A 138 15.61 -4.85 8.38
N LEU A 139 16.02 -3.74 9.01
CA LEU A 139 15.10 -2.79 9.67
C LEU A 139 14.23 -1.99 8.70
N ASN A 140 14.55 -1.97 7.40
CA ASN A 140 13.69 -1.36 6.39
C ASN A 140 12.52 -2.28 6.00
N VAL A 141 12.65 -3.57 6.19
CA VAL A 141 11.59 -4.55 5.99
C VAL A 141 10.67 -4.57 7.20
N VAL A 142 9.41 -4.22 7.01
CA VAL A 142 8.38 -4.33 8.05
C VAL A 142 7.92 -5.79 8.15
N LYS A 143 7.84 -6.29 9.36
CA LYS A 143 7.32 -7.63 9.67
C LYS A 143 5.94 -7.52 10.30
N VAL A 144 5.07 -8.46 9.97
CA VAL A 144 3.78 -8.64 10.66
C VAL A 144 3.79 -9.98 11.38
N VAL A 145 3.28 -9.98 12.60
CA VAL A 145 3.00 -11.19 13.39
C VAL A 145 1.51 -11.42 13.39
N THR A 146 1.07 -12.63 13.06
CA THR A 146 -0.36 -12.99 13.02
C THR A 146 -0.72 -13.97 14.12
N LYS A 147 -2.00 -14.01 14.52
CA LYS A 147 -2.50 -14.97 15.52
C LYS A 147 -2.34 -16.41 15.06
N GLU A 148 -2.64 -16.66 13.81
CA GLU A 148 -2.58 -17.98 13.17
C GLU A 148 -1.65 -17.91 11.96
N SER A 149 -1.13 -19.09 11.54
CA SER A 149 -0.34 -19.18 10.31
C SER A 149 -1.17 -18.83 9.09
N LEU A 150 -0.59 -18.10 8.14
CA LEU A 150 -1.19 -17.83 6.83
C LEU A 150 -1.39 -19.11 6.00
N ASP A 151 -0.67 -20.19 6.32
CA ASP A 151 -0.85 -21.50 5.67
C ASP A 151 -2.13 -22.20 6.16
N ASN A 152 -2.52 -21.97 7.42
CA ASN A 152 -3.65 -22.63 8.06
C ASN A 152 -4.92 -21.77 8.10
N SER A 153 -4.79 -20.45 8.00
CA SER A 153 -5.88 -19.51 8.03
C SER A 153 -5.78 -18.55 6.85
N GLN A 154 -6.85 -18.43 6.09
CA GLN A 154 -6.84 -17.62 4.86
C GLN A 154 -6.78 -16.11 5.15
N PHE A 155 -7.18 -15.66 6.35
CA PHE A 155 -7.23 -14.23 6.67
C PHE A 155 -7.14 -13.97 8.19
N PRO A 156 -6.02 -14.42 8.86
CA PRO A 156 -5.85 -14.26 10.30
C PRO A 156 -5.64 -12.79 10.70
N GLU A 157 -5.90 -12.51 11.99
CA GLU A 157 -5.70 -11.18 12.58
C GLU A 157 -4.20 -10.92 12.83
N ALA A 158 -3.73 -9.72 12.49
CA ALA A 158 -2.41 -9.24 12.87
C ALA A 158 -2.36 -8.90 14.36
N ILE A 159 -1.31 -9.37 15.04
CA ILE A 159 -1.05 -9.05 16.45
C ILE A 159 -0.16 -7.83 16.57
N ASN A 160 0.84 -7.70 15.68
CA ASN A 160 1.81 -6.62 15.73
C ASN A 160 2.48 -6.39 14.37
N PHE A 161 2.97 -5.16 14.19
CA PHE A 161 3.86 -4.79 13.10
C PHE A 161 5.16 -4.22 13.67
N THR A 162 6.30 -4.67 13.17
CA THR A 162 7.60 -4.26 13.68
C THR A 162 8.67 -4.25 12.61
N ARG A 163 9.68 -3.40 12.79
CA ARG A 163 10.90 -3.44 11.98
C ARG A 163 11.96 -4.34 12.60
N LYS A 164 12.01 -4.42 13.94
CA LYS A 164 12.96 -5.23 14.70
C LYS A 164 12.19 -6.27 15.52
N LEU A 165 12.61 -7.51 15.40
CA LEU A 165 12.04 -8.61 16.15
C LEU A 165 12.75 -8.76 17.49
N ASN A 166 11.96 -9.02 18.53
CA ASN A 166 12.43 -9.45 19.83
C ASN A 166 12.16 -10.96 19.95
N GLY A 167 13.18 -11.77 19.75
CA GLY A 167 13.03 -13.23 19.72
C GLY A 167 12.58 -13.76 18.34
N LYS A 168 12.11 -15.00 18.32
CA LYS A 168 11.60 -15.69 17.12
C LYS A 168 10.10 -16.00 17.29
N PRO A 169 9.21 -15.03 17.09
CA PRO A 169 7.77 -15.30 17.17
C PRO A 169 7.36 -16.31 16.11
N LYS A 170 6.33 -17.09 16.41
CA LYS A 170 5.65 -17.90 15.39
C LYS A 170 4.83 -16.98 14.47
N ASN A 171 4.51 -17.47 13.28
CA ASN A 171 3.62 -16.79 12.31
C ASN A 171 4.09 -15.36 11.97
N ILE A 172 5.34 -15.24 11.55
CA ILE A 172 5.95 -13.99 11.15
C ILE A 172 6.12 -13.94 9.63
N TYR A 173 5.77 -12.79 9.03
CA TYR A 173 5.76 -12.60 7.60
C TYR A 173 6.29 -11.21 7.24
N LYS A 174 6.78 -11.04 6.00
CA LYS A 174 7.09 -9.74 5.43
C LYS A 174 5.79 -9.02 5.08
N HIS A 175 5.55 -7.88 5.72
CA HIS A 175 4.39 -7.05 5.44
C HIS A 175 4.53 -6.34 4.09
N LEU A 176 3.46 -6.33 3.30
CA LEU A 176 3.34 -5.53 2.09
C LEU A 176 2.37 -4.38 2.35
N GLY A 177 2.79 -3.14 2.04
CA GLY A 177 2.08 -1.91 2.38
C GLY A 177 0.78 -1.66 1.61
N ILE A 178 0.11 -2.71 1.16
CA ILE A 178 -1.17 -2.65 0.45
C ILE A 178 -2.30 -2.88 1.47
N TYR A 179 -3.32 -2.02 1.45
CA TYR A 179 -4.44 -2.12 2.39
C TYR A 179 -5.78 -2.04 1.68
N CYS A 180 -6.77 -2.72 2.24
CA CYS A 180 -8.17 -2.59 1.84
C CYS A 180 -9.00 -2.26 3.08
N TYR A 181 -9.64 -1.10 3.06
CA TYR A 181 -10.50 -0.59 4.13
C TYR A 181 -11.96 -0.68 3.73
N LYS A 182 -12.87 -0.99 4.67
CA LYS A 182 -14.24 -0.47 4.54
C LYS A 182 -14.20 1.06 4.67
N LEU A 183 -15.00 1.78 3.88
CA LEU A 183 -14.98 3.25 3.87
C LEU A 183 -15.17 3.83 5.28
N LYS A 184 -16.13 3.33 6.04
CA LYS A 184 -16.38 3.77 7.43
C LYS A 184 -15.17 3.55 8.35
N THR A 185 -14.43 2.46 8.13
CA THR A 185 -13.21 2.17 8.91
C THR A 185 -12.07 3.11 8.53
N LEU A 186 -11.94 3.46 7.24
CA LEU A 186 -10.99 4.49 6.80
C LEU A 186 -11.31 5.84 7.46
N GLU A 187 -12.56 6.26 7.44
CA GLU A 187 -13.02 7.51 8.07
C GLU A 187 -12.75 7.51 9.58
N LYS A 188 -13.03 6.39 10.27
CA LYS A 188 -12.70 6.20 11.68
C LYS A 188 -11.19 6.28 11.93
N PHE A 189 -10.37 5.60 11.10
CA PHE A 189 -8.92 5.60 11.22
C PHE A 189 -8.32 7.00 11.13
N VAL A 190 -8.75 7.81 10.15
CA VAL A 190 -8.22 9.17 9.97
C VAL A 190 -8.77 10.17 10.99
N SER A 191 -9.84 9.84 11.71
CA SER A 191 -10.34 10.66 12.81
C SER A 191 -9.46 10.58 14.07
N PHE A 192 -8.64 9.55 14.21
CA PHE A 192 -7.70 9.42 15.30
C PHE A 192 -6.45 10.28 15.08
N ASN A 193 -5.94 10.86 16.16
CA ASN A 193 -4.59 11.42 16.15
C ASN A 193 -3.56 10.31 15.92
N GLN A 194 -2.39 10.68 15.41
CA GLN A 194 -1.27 9.74 15.32
C GLN A 194 -0.96 9.16 16.72
N SER A 195 -0.89 7.85 16.80
CA SER A 195 -0.62 7.15 18.05
C SER A 195 0.86 7.25 18.45
N VAL A 196 1.15 7.02 19.73
CA VAL A 196 2.52 7.03 20.26
C VAL A 196 3.38 5.99 19.54
N ASN A 197 2.85 4.79 19.31
CA ASN A 197 3.59 3.72 18.63
C ASN A 197 3.79 4.02 17.14
N GLU A 198 2.77 4.59 16.46
CA GLU A 198 2.89 5.04 15.06
C GLU A 198 4.06 6.01 14.90
N ILE A 199 4.14 7.04 15.74
CA ILE A 199 5.21 8.07 15.69
C ILE A 199 6.56 7.45 16.02
N LYS A 200 6.64 6.66 17.10
CA LYS A 200 7.87 6.05 17.60
C LYS A 200 8.50 5.09 16.60
N TYR A 201 7.69 4.22 15.99
CA TYR A 201 8.17 3.18 15.08
C TYR A 201 8.07 3.55 13.61
N LYS A 202 7.45 4.70 13.29
CA LYS A 202 7.18 5.18 11.92
C LYS A 202 6.43 4.13 11.11
N LEU A 203 5.36 3.58 11.70
CA LEU A 203 4.49 2.57 11.13
C LEU A 203 3.04 3.02 11.29
N GLU A 204 2.44 3.52 10.21
CA GLU A 204 1.09 4.11 10.22
C GLU A 204 0.01 3.13 10.70
N GLN A 205 0.14 1.86 10.36
CA GLN A 205 -0.84 0.81 10.73
C GLN A 205 -0.89 0.54 12.23
N LEU A 206 0.10 0.97 13.02
CA LEU A 206 0.03 0.87 14.48
C LEU A 206 -1.06 1.77 15.06
N ARG A 207 -1.44 2.87 14.37
CA ARG A 207 -2.60 3.69 14.75
C ARG A 207 -3.88 2.85 14.80
N ALA A 208 -4.05 1.91 13.86
CA ALA A 208 -5.20 1.01 13.87
C ALA A 208 -5.19 0.10 15.10
N LEU A 209 -4.06 -0.59 15.34
CA LEU A 209 -3.95 -1.51 16.49
C LEU A 209 -4.09 -0.79 17.83
N ASP A 210 -3.47 0.38 17.98
CA ASP A 210 -3.53 1.20 19.19
C ASP A 210 -4.96 1.74 19.48
N ASN A 211 -5.84 1.76 18.47
CA ASN A 211 -7.25 2.15 18.59
C ASN A 211 -8.21 0.97 18.36
N GLU A 212 -7.75 -0.25 18.60
CA GLU A 212 -8.56 -1.49 18.58
C GLU A 212 -9.23 -1.79 17.23
N ILE A 213 -8.71 -1.22 16.12
CA ILE A 213 -9.10 -1.62 14.78
C ILE A 213 -8.32 -2.87 14.39
N LYS A 214 -9.04 -3.97 14.19
CA LYS A 214 -8.45 -5.24 13.76
C LYS A 214 -7.99 -5.16 12.32
N ILE A 215 -6.78 -5.67 12.07
CA ILE A 215 -6.20 -5.81 10.74
C ILE A 215 -6.09 -7.29 10.42
N ASN A 216 -6.70 -7.72 9.33
CA ASN A 216 -6.57 -9.10 8.86
C ASN A 216 -5.53 -9.18 7.74
N VAL A 217 -4.80 -10.29 7.65
CA VAL A 217 -3.65 -10.46 6.76
C VAL A 217 -3.93 -11.56 5.74
N ALA A 218 -3.95 -11.21 4.46
CA ALA A 218 -4.00 -12.20 3.39
C ALA A 218 -2.58 -12.55 2.92
N PHE A 219 -2.39 -13.81 2.53
CA PHE A 219 -1.13 -14.29 2.00
C PHE A 219 -0.91 -13.81 0.57
N ALA A 220 0.25 -13.20 0.31
CA ALA A 220 0.73 -12.82 -1.02
C ALA A 220 1.79 -13.81 -1.51
N GLU A 221 1.64 -14.26 -2.74
CA GLU A 221 2.59 -15.14 -3.42
C GLU A 221 3.87 -14.40 -3.83
N SER A 222 3.76 -13.08 -4.02
CA SER A 222 4.86 -12.23 -4.42
C SER A 222 5.38 -11.37 -3.26
N SER A 223 6.64 -10.96 -3.39
CA SER A 223 7.29 -10.05 -2.45
C SER A 223 7.97 -8.93 -3.23
N PRO A 224 7.20 -8.04 -3.87
CA PRO A 224 7.78 -7.00 -4.71
C PRO A 224 8.69 -6.07 -3.90
N ILE A 225 9.68 -5.50 -4.60
CA ILE A 225 10.55 -4.46 -4.06
C ILE A 225 9.97 -3.11 -4.47
N GLY A 226 9.79 -2.20 -3.52
CA GLY A 226 9.44 -0.82 -3.80
C GLY A 226 10.67 0.01 -4.20
N VAL A 227 10.47 1.09 -4.94
CA VAL A 227 11.53 2.05 -5.26
C VAL A 227 11.70 3.02 -4.10
N ASP A 228 12.71 2.82 -3.27
CA ASP A 228 13.01 3.71 -2.15
C ASP A 228 14.33 4.45 -2.30
N THR A 229 15.30 3.82 -2.96
CA THR A 229 16.66 4.34 -3.22
C THR A 229 16.96 4.34 -4.71
N LYS A 230 18.10 4.93 -5.09
CA LYS A 230 18.59 4.89 -6.47
C LYS A 230 18.95 3.46 -6.89
N GLU A 231 19.47 2.67 -5.97
CA GLU A 231 19.81 1.26 -6.16
C GLU A 231 18.57 0.44 -6.45
N ASP A 232 17.48 0.63 -5.67
CA ASP A 232 16.19 -0.02 -5.93
C ASP A 232 15.65 0.35 -7.31
N PHE A 233 15.72 1.63 -7.68
CA PHE A 233 15.30 2.09 -9.00
C PHE A 233 16.04 1.38 -10.12
N VAL A 234 17.38 1.27 -10.03
CA VAL A 234 18.21 0.59 -11.03
C VAL A 234 17.85 -0.90 -11.11
N ALA A 235 17.66 -1.57 -9.97
CA ALA A 235 17.30 -2.97 -9.93
C ALA A 235 15.92 -3.23 -10.57
N ILE A 236 14.92 -2.44 -10.18
CA ILE A 236 13.56 -2.55 -10.71
C ILE A 236 13.53 -2.23 -12.21
N LYS A 237 14.25 -1.20 -12.64
CA LYS A 237 14.38 -0.85 -14.05
C LYS A 237 14.90 -2.03 -14.87
N LYS A 238 15.97 -2.69 -14.44
CA LYS A 238 16.51 -3.89 -15.11
C LYS A 238 15.47 -5.01 -15.22
N ILE A 239 14.72 -5.29 -14.14
CA ILE A 239 13.69 -6.33 -14.14
C ILE A 239 12.58 -6.00 -15.15
N MET A 240 12.11 -4.76 -15.18
CA MET A 240 11.02 -4.34 -16.06
C MET A 240 11.46 -4.27 -17.53
N GLU A 241 12.68 -3.83 -17.82
CA GLU A 241 13.22 -3.79 -19.18
C GLU A 241 13.48 -5.19 -19.72
N TYR A 242 13.89 -6.15 -18.87
CA TYR A 242 14.06 -7.55 -19.27
C TYR A 242 12.73 -8.24 -19.61
N LYS A 243 11.67 -7.97 -18.86
CA LYS A 243 10.32 -8.55 -19.10
C LYS A 243 9.62 -7.97 -20.34
N SER A 244 10.13 -6.87 -20.89
CA SER A 244 9.57 -6.19 -22.07
C SER A 244 10.20 -6.65 -23.39
N LYS A 245 11.21 -7.51 -23.33
CA LYS A 245 11.87 -8.16 -24.48
C LYS A 245 11.24 -9.51 -24.74
#